data_bfb3c474b8719413f3d78015b9b784de
#
_entry.id   bfb3c474b8719413f3d78015b9b784de
#
_cell.length_a   1.000
_cell.length_b   1.000
_cell.length_c   1.000
_cell.angle_alpha   90.00
_cell.angle_beta   90.00
_cell.angle_gamma   90.00
#
_symmetry.space_group_name_H-M   'P 1'
#
loop_
_entity.id
_entity.type
_entity.pdbx_description
1 polymer ?
#
loop_
_entity_poly.entity_id
_entity_poly.type
_entity_poly.pdbx_seq_one_letter_code
_entity_poly.pdbx_strand_id
1 'polypeptide(L)'
;MAIKKSDLYSSLWASCDELRGGMDASQYKDYVLFMLFIKYVSDKYGASDDFSPSVTIPKGASFKDMVALKGASDIGDKINTQVIQPLIDANSRLARSDFPDFNDPNKLGEGKDKVERLSNLISIFEKPELDFSKNRAEHDDILGDAYEYLMRHFASESGKSKGQFYTPSEVSRIMAKVIGISHENSKAATTAYDPTCGSGSLLLKVAAEAGKHITLEGQEKDVTTAGLARMNMILHDFPTANILNGNTLFDPKFKDGERLRTYDYVVANPPFSDKTWSTGLTTDSDKFQRFAWGVPPKKQGDYAYLLHIIRAMKSTGKAACILPLGVQIGRAHV
;
A
#
# COMPACT_ATOMS: atom_id res chain seq x y z
N MET A 1 8.15 -13.99 -21.63
CA MET A 1 7.97 -14.92 -20.48
C MET A 1 7.47 -14.12 -19.31
N ALA A 2 6.57 -14.66 -18.49
CA ALA A 2 6.21 -14.02 -17.24
C ALA A 2 7.44 -13.98 -16.31
N ILE A 3 7.59 -12.89 -15.57
CA ILE A 3 8.67 -12.74 -14.59
C ILE A 3 8.48 -13.81 -13.50
N LYS A 4 9.54 -14.53 -13.17
CA LYS A 4 9.49 -15.47 -12.06
C LYS A 4 9.56 -14.70 -10.74
N LYS A 5 8.69 -15.03 -9.79
CA LYS A 5 8.71 -14.42 -8.45
C LYS A 5 10.08 -14.54 -7.77
N SER A 6 10.80 -15.65 -8.00
CA SER A 6 12.17 -15.83 -7.50
C SER A 6 13.14 -14.76 -7.98
N ASP A 7 13.06 -14.39 -9.26
CA ASP A 7 13.97 -13.42 -9.87
C ASP A 7 13.65 -11.99 -9.38
N LEU A 8 12.35 -11.69 -9.25
CA LEU A 8 11.88 -10.46 -8.62
C LEU A 8 12.41 -10.35 -7.18
N TYR A 9 12.20 -11.37 -6.35
CA TYR A 9 12.61 -11.34 -4.94
C TYR A 9 14.12 -11.25 -4.78
N SER A 10 14.90 -11.93 -5.63
CA SER A 10 16.36 -11.82 -5.64
C SER A 10 16.82 -10.39 -5.96
N SER A 11 16.16 -9.72 -6.91
CA SER A 11 16.48 -8.33 -7.28
C SER A 11 16.06 -7.33 -6.20
N LEU A 12 14.91 -7.55 -5.56
CA LEU A 12 14.48 -6.74 -4.41
C LEU A 12 15.48 -6.85 -3.25
N TRP A 13 15.96 -8.06 -2.97
CA TRP A 13 16.96 -8.28 -1.93
C TRP A 13 18.29 -7.61 -2.26
N ALA A 14 18.81 -7.76 -3.48
CA ALA A 14 20.00 -7.07 -3.94
C ALA A 14 19.89 -5.56 -3.81
N SER A 15 18.68 -4.99 -4.05
CA SER A 15 18.40 -3.57 -3.88
C SER A 15 18.48 -3.14 -2.41
N CYS A 16 17.99 -3.97 -1.50
CA CYS A 16 18.10 -3.74 -0.06
C CYS A 16 19.57 -3.76 0.40
N ASP A 17 20.36 -4.72 -0.10
CA ASP A 17 21.79 -4.83 0.23
C ASP A 17 22.57 -3.59 -0.22
N GLU A 18 22.26 -3.02 -1.40
CA GLU A 18 22.88 -1.80 -1.90
C GLU A 18 22.59 -0.59 -1.00
N LEU A 19 21.42 -0.55 -0.38
CA LEU A 19 21.00 0.53 0.51
C LEU A 19 21.47 0.38 1.96
N ARG A 20 22.01 -0.78 2.34
CA ARG A 20 22.55 -1.02 3.68
C ARG A 20 23.70 -0.05 3.99
N GLY A 21 23.79 0.31 5.27
CA GLY A 21 24.84 1.20 5.80
C GLY A 21 24.45 2.68 5.90
N GLY A 22 23.34 3.10 5.29
CA GLY A 22 22.81 4.47 5.42
C GLY A 22 21.41 4.59 6.00
N MET A 23 20.67 3.47 6.04
CA MET A 23 19.25 3.47 6.41
C MET A 23 18.90 2.30 7.33
N ASP A 24 17.84 2.50 8.13
CA ASP A 24 17.12 1.39 8.78
C ASP A 24 16.42 0.53 7.72
N ALA A 25 16.35 -0.78 7.98
CA ALA A 25 15.71 -1.74 7.08
C ALA A 25 14.27 -1.34 6.69
N SER A 26 13.52 -0.73 7.60
CA SER A 26 12.16 -0.25 7.32
C SER A 26 12.10 0.89 6.29
N GLN A 27 13.20 1.58 6.03
CA GLN A 27 13.28 2.69 5.09
C GLN A 27 13.68 2.25 3.68
N TYR A 28 14.40 1.11 3.53
CA TYR A 28 14.79 0.58 2.19
C TYR A 28 13.58 0.32 1.31
N LYS A 29 12.50 -0.18 1.90
CA LYS A 29 11.29 -0.54 1.17
C LYS A 29 10.78 0.60 0.29
N ASP A 30 10.83 1.83 0.77
CA ASP A 30 10.26 2.97 0.07
C ASP A 30 11.00 3.27 -1.25
N TYR A 31 12.33 3.20 -1.21
CA TYR A 31 13.17 3.38 -2.40
C TYR A 31 13.04 2.20 -3.38
N VAL A 32 13.08 0.99 -2.85
CA VAL A 32 13.00 -0.23 -3.67
C VAL A 32 11.63 -0.36 -4.34
N LEU A 33 10.55 -0.07 -3.61
CA LEU A 33 9.19 -0.13 -4.15
C LEU A 33 8.93 0.97 -5.17
N PHE A 34 9.49 2.17 -4.97
CA PHE A 34 9.43 3.21 -6.00
C PHE A 34 10.18 2.79 -7.27
N MET A 35 11.38 2.22 -7.13
CA MET A 35 12.15 1.73 -8.30
C MET A 35 11.37 0.66 -9.05
N LEU A 36 10.74 -0.26 -8.34
CA LEU A 36 9.87 -1.27 -8.93
C LEU A 36 8.68 -0.63 -9.64
N PHE A 37 8.02 0.34 -9.00
CA PHE A 37 6.89 1.05 -9.58
C PHE A 37 7.27 1.76 -10.89
N ILE A 38 8.30 2.61 -10.87
CA ILE A 38 8.70 3.37 -12.07
C ILE A 38 9.16 2.44 -13.20
N LYS A 39 9.87 1.36 -12.87
CA LYS A 39 10.28 0.34 -13.84
C LYS A 39 9.06 -0.33 -14.47
N TYR A 40 8.12 -0.80 -13.63
CA TYR A 40 6.91 -1.47 -14.09
C TYR A 40 6.05 -0.57 -14.99
N VAL A 41 5.74 0.66 -14.55
CA VAL A 41 4.90 1.58 -15.35
C VAL A 41 5.59 2.00 -16.64
N SER A 42 6.91 2.21 -16.61
CA SER A 42 7.68 2.55 -17.81
C SER A 42 7.68 1.44 -18.85
N ASP A 43 7.84 0.20 -18.42
CA ASP A 43 7.83 -0.94 -19.33
C ASP A 43 6.44 -1.22 -19.90
N LYS A 44 5.39 -1.02 -19.08
CA LYS A 44 4.02 -1.35 -19.46
C LYS A 44 3.36 -0.24 -20.27
N TYR A 45 3.58 1.02 -19.91
CA TYR A 45 2.86 2.17 -20.47
C TYR A 45 3.77 3.14 -21.25
N GLY A 46 5.10 3.04 -21.13
CA GLY A 46 6.04 4.00 -21.76
C GLY A 46 6.06 3.97 -23.29
N ALA A 47 5.59 2.88 -23.92
CA ALA A 47 5.43 2.74 -25.36
C ALA A 47 3.98 2.52 -25.78
N SER A 48 3.02 2.78 -24.89
CA SER A 48 1.60 2.54 -25.16
C SER A 48 1.03 3.69 -26.00
N ASP A 49 0.47 3.34 -27.15
CA ASP A 49 -0.37 4.24 -27.95
C ASP A 49 -1.82 4.29 -27.42
N ASP A 50 -2.07 3.76 -26.22
CA ASP A 50 -3.38 3.80 -25.59
C ASP A 50 -3.84 5.22 -25.35
N PHE A 51 -5.06 5.52 -25.80
CA PHE A 51 -5.68 6.83 -25.68
C PHE A 51 -5.92 7.28 -24.23
N SER A 52 -5.92 6.35 -23.27
CA SER A 52 -6.12 6.63 -21.84
C SER A 52 -5.44 5.57 -20.96
N PRO A 53 -4.11 5.61 -20.82
CA PRO A 53 -3.41 4.67 -19.96
C PRO A 53 -3.75 4.93 -18.48
N SER A 54 -3.73 3.89 -17.64
CA SER A 54 -3.93 3.99 -16.19
C SER A 54 -2.87 4.86 -15.50
N VAL A 55 -1.68 4.99 -16.12
CA VAL A 55 -0.60 5.90 -15.71
C VAL A 55 -0.07 6.64 -16.94
N THR A 56 -0.05 7.95 -16.88
CA THR A 56 0.60 8.79 -17.89
C THR A 56 2.07 9.00 -17.51
N ILE A 57 2.99 8.62 -18.41
CA ILE A 57 4.41 8.85 -18.23
C ILE A 57 4.84 10.00 -19.15
N PRO A 58 5.16 11.17 -18.58
CA PRO A 58 5.67 12.28 -19.37
C PRO A 58 7.00 11.97 -20.04
N LYS A 59 7.27 12.62 -21.16
CA LYS A 59 8.58 12.55 -21.81
C LYS A 59 9.67 13.01 -20.85
N GLY A 60 10.70 12.20 -20.67
CA GLY A 60 11.81 12.48 -19.74
C GLY A 60 11.59 11.95 -18.33
N ALA A 61 10.44 11.32 -18.03
CA ALA A 61 10.11 10.79 -16.71
C ALA A 61 9.97 9.25 -16.67
N SER A 62 10.50 8.55 -17.67
CA SER A 62 10.51 7.09 -17.70
C SER A 62 11.69 6.50 -16.93
N PHE A 63 11.65 5.20 -16.67
CA PHE A 63 12.79 4.47 -16.11
C PHE A 63 14.04 4.57 -17.03
N LYS A 64 13.85 4.59 -18.34
CA LYS A 64 14.95 4.78 -19.29
C LYS A 64 15.62 6.16 -19.14
N ASP A 65 14.83 7.19 -18.88
CA ASP A 65 15.37 8.53 -18.61
C ASP A 65 16.12 8.55 -17.27
N MET A 66 15.64 7.82 -16.26
CA MET A 66 16.34 7.65 -14.98
C MET A 66 17.68 6.93 -15.16
N VAL A 67 17.76 5.91 -16.02
CA VAL A 67 19.01 5.22 -16.37
C VAL A 67 20.05 6.20 -16.93
N ALA A 68 19.62 7.16 -17.72
CA ALA A 68 20.52 8.19 -18.30
C ALA A 68 21.10 9.14 -17.23
N LEU A 69 20.57 9.17 -16.02
CA LEU A 69 21.09 9.99 -14.92
C LEU A 69 22.23 9.33 -14.14
N LYS A 70 22.53 8.05 -14.38
CA LYS A 70 23.60 7.33 -13.67
C LYS A 70 24.93 8.06 -13.78
N GLY A 71 25.64 8.16 -12.65
CA GLY A 71 26.93 8.86 -12.57
C GLY A 71 26.84 10.39 -12.48
N ALA A 72 25.67 11.00 -12.63
CA ALA A 72 25.51 12.44 -12.48
C ALA A 72 25.68 12.85 -11.00
N SER A 73 26.44 13.91 -10.75
CA SER A 73 26.68 14.40 -9.37
C SER A 73 25.40 14.86 -8.65
N ASP A 74 24.40 15.27 -9.42
CA ASP A 74 23.09 15.75 -8.98
C ASP A 74 21.96 14.71 -9.23
N ILE A 75 22.31 13.43 -9.33
CA ILE A 75 21.37 12.33 -9.66
C ILE A 75 20.13 12.31 -8.77
N GLY A 76 20.27 12.51 -7.45
CA GLY A 76 19.13 12.50 -6.53
C GLY A 76 18.17 13.65 -6.79
N ASP A 77 18.69 14.86 -7.00
CA ASP A 77 17.89 16.04 -7.34
C ASP A 77 17.16 15.84 -8.70
N LYS A 78 17.85 15.33 -9.69
CA LYS A 78 17.27 15.04 -11.01
C LYS A 78 16.19 13.97 -10.95
N ILE A 79 16.34 12.92 -10.15
CA ILE A 79 15.28 11.93 -9.94
C ILE A 79 14.04 12.61 -9.37
N ASN A 80 14.20 13.45 -8.33
CA ASN A 80 13.09 14.17 -7.72
C ASN A 80 12.39 15.13 -8.68
N THR A 81 13.18 15.92 -9.45
CA THR A 81 12.64 17.05 -10.23
C THR A 81 12.29 16.69 -11.67
N GLN A 82 13.02 15.76 -12.30
CA GLN A 82 12.84 15.40 -13.71
C GLN A 82 12.02 14.11 -13.91
N VAL A 83 11.95 13.23 -12.90
CA VAL A 83 11.19 11.98 -12.98
C VAL A 83 9.96 12.03 -12.09
N ILE A 84 10.13 12.23 -10.79
CA ILE A 84 9.02 12.16 -9.82
C ILE A 84 8.04 13.31 -10.01
N GLN A 85 8.52 14.55 -10.07
CA GLN A 85 7.61 15.71 -10.15
C GLN A 85 6.75 15.70 -11.42
N PRO A 86 7.30 15.49 -12.64
CA PRO A 86 6.46 15.38 -13.83
C PRO A 86 5.49 14.21 -13.78
N LEU A 87 5.88 13.08 -13.18
CA LEU A 87 4.99 11.94 -13.00
C LEU A 87 3.79 12.30 -12.11
N ILE A 88 4.01 13.04 -11.01
CA ILE A 88 2.94 13.53 -10.13
C ILE A 88 2.03 14.50 -10.88
N ASP A 89 2.61 15.46 -11.59
CA ASP A 89 1.87 16.48 -12.32
C ASP A 89 0.93 15.90 -13.40
N ALA A 90 1.35 14.77 -13.99
CA ALA A 90 0.56 14.06 -15.00
C ALA A 90 -0.48 13.09 -14.40
N ASN A 91 -0.39 12.76 -13.12
CA ASN A 91 -1.22 11.75 -12.48
C ASN A 91 -1.82 12.27 -11.16
N SER A 92 -3.01 12.84 -11.22
CA SER A 92 -3.68 13.54 -10.10
C SER A 92 -3.92 12.70 -8.83
N ARG A 93 -3.76 11.38 -8.89
CA ARG A 93 -3.87 10.47 -7.75
C ARG A 93 -2.56 10.29 -6.98
N LEU A 94 -1.45 10.73 -7.55
CA LEU A 94 -0.14 10.68 -6.93
C LEU A 94 0.18 12.02 -6.28
N ALA A 95 0.86 11.98 -5.15
CA ALA A 95 1.31 13.16 -4.42
C ALA A 95 2.79 13.06 -4.08
N ARG A 96 3.47 14.18 -3.84
CA ARG A 96 4.90 14.17 -3.47
C ARG A 96 5.18 13.33 -2.22
N SER A 97 4.24 13.30 -1.29
CA SER A 97 4.33 12.50 -0.07
C SER A 97 4.34 10.98 -0.30
N ASP A 98 3.96 10.52 -1.50
CA ASP A 98 3.92 9.10 -1.84
C ASP A 98 5.31 8.55 -2.18
N PHE A 99 6.27 9.44 -2.43
CA PHE A 99 7.60 9.10 -2.91
C PHE A 99 8.70 9.47 -1.92
N PRO A 100 9.75 8.65 -1.80
CA PRO A 100 10.91 9.01 -1.00
C PRO A 100 11.67 10.19 -1.62
N ASP A 101 12.45 10.87 -0.81
CA ASP A 101 13.38 11.90 -1.27
C ASP A 101 14.71 11.27 -1.68
N PHE A 102 15.00 11.30 -2.97
CA PHE A 102 16.26 10.78 -3.53
C PHE A 102 17.46 11.69 -3.26
N ASN A 103 17.25 12.82 -2.64
CA ASN A 103 18.32 13.73 -2.24
C ASN A 103 18.54 13.83 -0.71
N ASP A 104 17.89 12.97 0.08
CA ASP A 104 18.01 12.93 1.53
C ASP A 104 19.42 12.46 1.95
N PRO A 105 20.27 13.35 2.51
CA PRO A 105 21.63 13.00 2.88
C PRO A 105 21.72 12.07 4.08
N ASN A 106 20.71 12.09 4.96
CA ASN A 106 20.67 11.21 6.14
C ASN A 106 20.43 9.76 5.77
N LYS A 107 19.77 9.51 4.63
CA LYS A 107 19.43 8.17 4.15
C LYS A 107 20.40 7.68 3.09
N LEU A 108 20.70 8.49 2.11
CA LEU A 108 21.48 8.09 0.93
C LEU A 108 22.95 8.48 0.99
N GLY A 109 23.36 9.26 2.00
CA GLY A 109 24.69 9.83 2.06
C GLY A 109 24.86 11.04 1.14
N GLU A 110 26.09 11.47 0.95
CA GLU A 110 26.43 12.66 0.17
C GLU A 110 27.52 12.36 -0.87
N GLY A 111 27.69 13.27 -1.82
CA GLY A 111 28.77 13.26 -2.78
C GLY A 111 28.82 11.97 -3.60
N LYS A 112 30.01 11.37 -3.72
CA LYS A 112 30.27 10.19 -4.54
C LYS A 112 29.49 8.97 -4.06
N ASP A 113 29.36 8.76 -2.77
CA ASP A 113 28.67 7.60 -2.18
C ASP A 113 27.21 7.57 -2.57
N LYS A 114 26.51 8.73 -2.54
CA LYS A 114 25.13 8.84 -3.01
C LYS A 114 25.02 8.54 -4.50
N VAL A 115 25.92 9.05 -5.33
CA VAL A 115 25.91 8.84 -6.76
C VAL A 115 26.10 7.36 -7.10
N GLU A 116 27.07 6.71 -6.46
CA GLU A 116 27.36 5.30 -6.65
C GLU A 116 26.17 4.43 -6.22
N ARG A 117 25.65 4.66 -5.02
CA ARG A 117 24.50 3.92 -4.46
C ARG A 117 23.26 4.02 -5.35
N LEU A 118 22.90 5.22 -5.80
CA LEU A 118 21.75 5.41 -6.69
C LEU A 118 21.98 4.80 -8.07
N SER A 119 23.19 4.92 -8.62
CA SER A 119 23.55 4.30 -9.91
C SER A 119 23.48 2.79 -9.85
N ASN A 120 23.96 2.18 -8.77
CA ASN A 120 23.90 0.74 -8.53
C ASN A 120 22.46 0.27 -8.35
N LEU A 121 21.65 1.01 -7.57
CA LEU A 121 20.23 0.72 -7.39
C LEU A 121 19.48 0.70 -8.73
N ILE A 122 19.69 1.72 -9.58
CA ILE A 122 19.12 1.76 -10.93
C ILE A 122 19.57 0.55 -11.74
N SER A 123 20.85 0.20 -11.71
CA SER A 123 21.43 -0.92 -12.47
C SER A 123 20.82 -2.28 -12.09
N ILE A 124 20.36 -2.45 -10.84
CA ILE A 124 19.68 -3.69 -10.42
C ILE A 124 18.36 -3.86 -11.18
N PHE A 125 17.62 -2.76 -11.44
CA PHE A 125 16.36 -2.79 -12.17
C PHE A 125 16.51 -2.78 -13.69
N GLU A 126 17.72 -2.60 -14.22
CA GLU A 126 18.00 -2.76 -15.66
C GLU A 126 18.15 -4.22 -16.10
N LYS A 127 18.21 -5.16 -15.17
CA LYS A 127 18.40 -6.58 -15.49
C LYS A 127 17.30 -7.10 -16.41
N PRO A 128 17.65 -7.89 -17.43
CA PRO A 128 16.66 -8.43 -18.39
C PRO A 128 15.56 -9.28 -17.74
N GLU A 129 15.83 -9.86 -16.57
CA GLU A 129 14.88 -10.66 -15.78
C GLU A 129 13.74 -9.80 -15.23
N LEU A 130 13.93 -8.47 -15.13
CA LEU A 130 12.91 -7.50 -14.69
C LEU A 130 12.27 -6.74 -15.86
N ASP A 131 12.14 -7.34 -17.03
CA ASP A 131 11.41 -6.79 -18.16
C ASP A 131 9.90 -7.03 -18.02
N PHE A 132 9.16 -6.00 -17.61
CA PHE A 132 7.70 -6.06 -17.45
C PHE A 132 6.92 -5.81 -18.76
N SER A 133 7.58 -5.43 -19.85
CA SER A 133 6.92 -5.13 -21.13
C SER A 133 6.15 -6.34 -21.70
N LYS A 134 6.59 -7.55 -21.36
CA LYS A 134 6.02 -8.82 -21.80
C LYS A 134 5.13 -9.51 -20.75
N ASN A 135 5.00 -8.90 -19.58
CA ASN A 135 4.22 -9.47 -18.49
C ASN A 135 2.74 -9.09 -18.66
N ARG A 136 1.97 -9.99 -19.28
CA ARG A 136 0.51 -9.84 -19.50
C ARG A 136 -0.33 -10.41 -18.36
N ALA A 137 0.25 -10.70 -17.22
CA ALA A 137 -0.51 -11.17 -16.07
C ALA A 137 -1.32 -10.02 -15.48
N GLU A 138 -2.50 -9.79 -16.04
CA GLU A 138 -3.48 -8.76 -15.63
C GLU A 138 -3.99 -8.93 -14.19
N HIS A 139 -3.58 -10.00 -13.49
CA HIS A 139 -4.07 -10.35 -12.17
C HIS A 139 -2.98 -10.51 -11.11
N ASP A 140 -1.70 -10.32 -11.45
CA ASP A 140 -0.61 -10.44 -10.49
C ASP A 140 -0.38 -9.12 -9.74
N ASP A 141 -0.60 -9.13 -8.43
CA ASP A 141 -0.31 -8.00 -7.53
C ASP A 141 1.20 -7.90 -7.27
N ILE A 142 1.98 -7.58 -8.32
CA ILE A 142 3.45 -7.55 -8.25
C ILE A 142 3.94 -6.58 -7.18
N LEU A 143 3.32 -5.40 -7.07
CA LEU A 143 3.72 -4.40 -6.10
C LEU A 143 3.33 -4.80 -4.68
N GLY A 144 2.14 -5.38 -4.49
CA GLY A 144 1.72 -5.95 -3.21
C GLY A 144 2.56 -7.16 -2.81
N ASP A 145 2.82 -8.08 -3.73
CA ASP A 145 3.71 -9.23 -3.49
C ASP A 145 5.13 -8.78 -3.11
N ALA A 146 5.67 -7.75 -3.77
CA ALA A 146 6.97 -7.18 -3.44
C ALA A 146 6.96 -6.51 -2.05
N TYR A 147 5.91 -5.76 -1.74
CA TYR A 147 5.73 -5.15 -0.43
C TYR A 147 5.67 -6.21 0.67
N GLU A 148 4.84 -7.25 0.50
CA GLU A 148 4.74 -8.36 1.45
C GLU A 148 6.10 -9.05 1.66
N TYR A 149 6.82 -9.31 0.58
CA TYR A 149 8.14 -9.93 0.63
C TYR A 149 9.11 -9.10 1.47
N LEU A 150 9.23 -7.80 1.19
CA LEU A 150 10.11 -6.89 1.91
C LEU A 150 9.71 -6.78 3.39
N MET A 151 8.41 -6.64 3.69
CA MET A 151 7.93 -6.53 5.07
C MET A 151 8.17 -7.80 5.87
N ARG A 152 8.05 -8.99 5.27
CA ARG A 152 8.37 -10.26 5.90
C ARG A 152 9.84 -10.34 6.31
N HIS A 153 10.74 -9.91 5.44
CA HIS A 153 12.18 -9.89 5.71
C HIS A 153 12.54 -8.90 6.79
N PHE A 154 12.05 -7.66 6.70
CA PHE A 154 12.32 -6.62 7.70
C PHE A 154 11.76 -6.95 9.08
N ALA A 155 10.60 -7.59 9.16
CA ALA A 155 10.05 -8.06 10.43
C ALA A 155 10.95 -9.13 11.10
N SER A 156 11.63 -9.96 10.33
CA SER A 156 12.57 -10.95 10.84
C SER A 156 13.86 -10.30 11.37
N GLU A 157 14.34 -9.24 10.74
CA GLU A 157 15.55 -8.51 11.13
C GLU A 157 15.31 -7.59 12.35
N SER A 158 14.15 -6.94 12.43
CA SER A 158 13.85 -5.94 13.47
C SER A 158 13.35 -6.52 14.80
N GLY A 159 13.10 -7.84 14.89
CA GLY A 159 12.54 -8.49 16.09
C GLY A 159 11.13 -8.01 16.47
N LYS A 160 10.48 -7.17 15.66
CA LYS A 160 9.12 -6.67 15.88
C LYS A 160 8.08 -7.70 15.45
N SER A 161 6.94 -7.68 16.13
CA SER A 161 5.81 -8.62 15.93
C SER A 161 5.40 -8.71 14.46
N LYS A 162 5.51 -9.90 13.88
CA LYS A 162 5.31 -10.19 12.44
C LYS A 162 3.90 -9.88 11.89
N GLY A 163 2.90 -9.70 12.76
CA GLY A 163 1.50 -9.56 12.37
C GLY A 163 1.03 -8.12 12.09
N GLN A 164 1.89 -7.11 12.28
CA GLN A 164 1.47 -5.71 12.21
C GLN A 164 1.66 -5.03 10.85
N PHE A 165 2.30 -5.70 9.86
CA PHE A 165 2.82 -5.00 8.70
C PHE A 165 2.27 -5.44 7.34
N TYR A 166 1.66 -6.61 7.22
CA TYR A 166 1.09 -7.06 5.95
C TYR A 166 0.07 -8.18 6.12
N THR A 167 -0.83 -8.32 5.16
CA THR A 167 -1.77 -9.44 5.06
C THR A 167 -1.29 -10.37 3.94
N PRO A 168 -0.91 -11.63 4.23
CA PRO A 168 -0.54 -12.59 3.20
C PRO A 168 -1.61 -12.70 2.10
N SER A 169 -1.18 -12.80 0.84
CA SER A 169 -2.11 -12.81 -0.31
C SER A 169 -3.12 -13.95 -0.25
N GLU A 170 -2.73 -15.10 0.32
CA GLU A 170 -3.62 -16.24 0.56
C GLU A 170 -4.72 -15.90 1.57
N VAL A 171 -4.38 -15.19 2.63
CA VAL A 171 -5.34 -14.74 3.65
C VAL A 171 -6.28 -13.70 3.07
N SER A 172 -5.76 -12.73 2.33
CA SER A 172 -6.56 -11.72 1.63
C SER A 172 -7.58 -12.36 0.68
N ARG A 173 -7.17 -13.39 -0.06
CA ARG A 173 -8.04 -14.15 -0.95
C ARG A 173 -9.13 -14.92 -0.19
N ILE A 174 -8.77 -15.55 0.93
CA ILE A 174 -9.75 -16.24 1.79
C ILE A 174 -10.77 -15.24 2.32
N MET A 175 -10.33 -14.08 2.82
CA MET A 175 -11.24 -13.05 3.34
C MET A 175 -12.20 -12.55 2.27
N ALA A 176 -11.70 -12.25 1.07
CA ALA A 176 -12.52 -11.82 -0.05
C ALA A 176 -13.59 -12.86 -0.42
N LYS A 177 -13.26 -14.15 -0.37
CA LYS A 177 -14.24 -15.23 -0.59
C LYS A 177 -15.23 -15.38 0.55
N VAL A 178 -14.79 -15.25 1.80
CA VAL A 178 -15.66 -15.43 2.99
C VAL A 178 -16.74 -14.37 3.07
N ILE A 179 -16.46 -13.11 2.68
CA ILE A 179 -17.50 -12.07 2.64
C ILE A 179 -18.58 -12.35 1.58
N GLY A 180 -18.32 -13.30 0.68
CA GLY A 180 -19.28 -13.76 -0.32
C GLY A 180 -19.59 -12.74 -1.40
N ILE A 181 -18.65 -11.84 -1.72
CA ILE A 181 -18.74 -10.98 -2.90
C ILE A 181 -18.51 -11.83 -4.15
N SER A 182 -19.25 -11.55 -5.21
CA SER A 182 -19.10 -12.24 -6.49
C SER A 182 -19.56 -11.35 -7.65
N HIS A 183 -19.23 -11.76 -8.86
CA HIS A 183 -19.72 -11.08 -10.07
C HIS A 183 -21.25 -10.97 -10.12
N GLU A 184 -21.96 -11.96 -9.62
CA GLU A 184 -23.43 -12.02 -9.67
C GLU A 184 -24.09 -11.02 -8.73
N ASN A 185 -23.50 -10.83 -7.52
CA ASN A 185 -24.08 -9.96 -6.50
C ASN A 185 -23.44 -8.56 -6.41
N SER A 186 -22.49 -8.26 -7.31
CA SER A 186 -21.83 -6.96 -7.38
C SER A 186 -22.42 -6.08 -8.47
N LYS A 187 -22.42 -4.78 -8.24
CA LYS A 187 -22.83 -3.69 -9.15
C LYS A 187 -21.77 -2.61 -9.16
N ALA A 188 -21.78 -1.73 -10.15
CA ALA A 188 -20.88 -0.56 -10.19
C ALA A 188 -20.99 0.33 -8.93
N ALA A 189 -22.19 0.39 -8.32
CA ALA A 189 -22.44 1.11 -7.08
C ALA A 189 -22.06 0.31 -5.81
N THR A 190 -21.58 -0.93 -5.93
CA THR A 190 -21.10 -1.72 -4.77
C THR A 190 -19.86 -1.05 -4.19
N THR A 191 -19.83 -0.94 -2.87
CA THR A 191 -18.76 -0.25 -2.15
C THR A 191 -18.00 -1.20 -1.24
N ALA A 192 -16.67 -1.13 -1.27
CA ALA A 192 -15.79 -1.86 -0.36
C ALA A 192 -14.85 -0.91 0.36
N TYR A 193 -14.61 -1.15 1.64
CA TYR A 193 -13.80 -0.30 2.51
C TYR A 193 -12.81 -1.11 3.33
N ASP A 194 -11.60 -0.59 3.46
CA ASP A 194 -10.59 -1.07 4.41
C ASP A 194 -10.07 0.10 5.25
N PRO A 195 -10.37 0.14 6.57
CA PRO A 195 -9.94 1.21 7.47
C PRO A 195 -8.43 1.20 7.78
N THR A 196 -7.71 0.14 7.41
CA THR A 196 -6.28 -0.07 7.68
C THR A 196 -5.60 -0.75 6.49
N CYS A 197 -5.77 -0.14 5.31
CA CYS A 197 -5.63 -0.84 4.02
C CYS A 197 -4.19 -1.28 3.67
N GLY A 198 -3.16 -0.81 4.38
CA GLY A 198 -1.79 -1.16 4.06
C GLY A 198 -1.45 -0.85 2.61
N SER A 199 -0.93 -1.83 1.88
CA SER A 199 -0.64 -1.74 0.44
C SER A 199 -1.88 -1.75 -0.47
N GLY A 200 -3.09 -1.92 0.08
CA GLY A 200 -4.32 -2.05 -0.68
C GLY A 200 -4.61 -3.45 -1.24
N SER A 201 -3.70 -4.40 -1.04
CA SER A 201 -3.82 -5.75 -1.63
C SER A 201 -5.12 -6.47 -1.24
N LEU A 202 -5.61 -6.29 0.01
CA LEU A 202 -6.87 -6.89 0.43
C LEU A 202 -8.07 -6.33 -0.34
N LEU A 203 -8.12 -5.00 -0.56
CA LEU A 203 -9.15 -4.38 -1.40
C LEU A 203 -9.10 -4.88 -2.86
N LEU A 204 -7.90 -5.07 -3.41
CA LEU A 204 -7.72 -5.63 -4.75
C LEU A 204 -8.24 -7.06 -4.85
N LYS A 205 -8.06 -7.89 -3.83
CA LYS A 205 -8.63 -9.26 -3.82
C LYS A 205 -10.16 -9.23 -3.74
N VAL A 206 -10.74 -8.28 -3.00
CA VAL A 206 -12.20 -8.05 -2.98
C VAL A 206 -12.72 -7.65 -4.37
N ALA A 207 -12.02 -6.74 -5.04
CA ALA A 207 -12.38 -6.33 -6.40
C ALA A 207 -12.24 -7.47 -7.43
N ALA A 208 -11.21 -8.30 -7.29
CA ALA A 208 -11.03 -9.48 -8.14
C ALA A 208 -12.19 -10.49 -8.00
N GLU A 209 -12.65 -10.77 -6.77
CA GLU A 209 -13.81 -11.65 -6.55
C GLU A 209 -15.13 -11.01 -7.05
N ALA A 210 -15.25 -9.67 -7.02
CA ALA A 210 -16.37 -8.96 -7.63
C ALA A 210 -16.41 -9.14 -9.16
N GLY A 211 -15.24 -9.36 -9.79
CA GLY A 211 -15.10 -9.55 -11.23
C GLY A 211 -15.54 -8.35 -12.08
N LYS A 212 -15.61 -7.16 -11.48
CA LYS A 212 -15.96 -5.90 -12.13
C LYS A 212 -15.52 -4.71 -11.29
N HIS A 213 -15.49 -3.52 -11.91
CA HIS A 213 -15.20 -2.30 -11.19
C HIS A 213 -16.29 -1.98 -10.15
N ILE A 214 -15.86 -1.87 -8.91
CA ILE A 214 -16.65 -1.46 -7.75
C ILE A 214 -15.94 -0.26 -7.10
N THR A 215 -16.63 0.47 -6.23
CA THR A 215 -15.99 1.57 -5.49
C THR A 215 -15.11 1.02 -4.38
N LEU A 216 -13.82 1.33 -4.42
CA LEU A 216 -12.84 0.96 -3.40
C LEU A 216 -12.43 2.21 -2.62
N GLU A 217 -12.54 2.14 -1.29
CA GLU A 217 -12.07 3.18 -0.38
C GLU A 217 -11.18 2.55 0.69
N GLY A 218 -10.06 3.21 0.99
CA GLY A 218 -9.10 2.73 1.99
C GLY A 218 -8.51 3.86 2.80
N GLN A 219 -8.21 3.61 4.06
CA GLN A 219 -7.49 4.55 4.90
C GLN A 219 -6.24 3.90 5.48
N GLU A 220 -5.11 4.60 5.42
CA GLU A 220 -3.83 4.12 5.93
C GLU A 220 -3.13 5.22 6.73
N LYS A 221 -2.60 4.85 7.90
CA LYS A 221 -1.96 5.81 8.80
C LYS A 221 -0.57 6.23 8.34
N ASP A 222 0.20 5.28 7.80
CA ASP A 222 1.54 5.55 7.29
C ASP A 222 1.47 6.20 5.90
N VAL A 223 2.10 7.35 5.75
CA VAL A 223 2.03 8.18 4.52
C VAL A 223 2.58 7.42 3.32
N THR A 224 3.75 6.79 3.48
CA THR A 224 4.44 6.10 2.38
C THR A 224 3.66 4.85 1.97
N THR A 225 3.12 4.12 2.95
CA THR A 225 2.29 2.95 2.69
C THR A 225 0.96 3.34 2.01
N ALA A 226 0.36 4.47 2.37
CA ALA A 226 -0.81 5.01 1.67
C ALA A 226 -0.48 5.36 0.20
N GLY A 227 0.70 5.93 -0.04
CA GLY A 227 1.22 6.19 -1.40
C GLY A 227 1.38 4.90 -2.20
N LEU A 228 1.99 3.87 -1.59
CA LEU A 228 2.10 2.56 -2.19
C LEU A 228 0.73 1.98 -2.56
N ALA A 229 -0.26 2.08 -1.67
CA ALA A 229 -1.61 1.61 -1.95
C ALA A 229 -2.24 2.35 -3.15
N ARG A 230 -2.06 3.68 -3.27
CA ARG A 230 -2.50 4.45 -4.45
C ARG A 230 -1.85 3.95 -5.74
N MET A 231 -0.53 3.76 -5.73
CA MET A 231 0.20 3.18 -6.86
C MET A 231 -0.35 1.81 -7.23
N ASN A 232 -0.58 0.97 -6.24
CA ASN A 232 -1.08 -0.39 -6.43
C ASN A 232 -2.49 -0.39 -7.05
N MET A 233 -3.40 0.48 -6.58
CA MET A 233 -4.72 0.63 -7.19
C MET A 233 -4.64 1.04 -8.66
N ILE A 234 -3.76 1.98 -9.00
CA ILE A 234 -3.56 2.45 -10.38
C ILE A 234 -3.06 1.30 -11.26
N LEU A 235 -2.08 0.51 -10.79
CA LEU A 235 -1.50 -0.61 -11.54
C LEU A 235 -2.49 -1.72 -11.84
N HIS A 236 -3.52 -1.86 -11.00
CA HIS A 236 -4.58 -2.85 -11.14
C HIS A 236 -5.85 -2.30 -11.81
N ASP A 237 -5.74 -1.16 -12.50
CA ASP A 237 -6.85 -0.53 -13.22
C ASP A 237 -8.02 -0.08 -12.33
N PHE A 238 -7.71 0.33 -11.10
CA PHE A 238 -8.64 1.01 -10.19
C PHE A 238 -8.23 2.47 -9.94
N PRO A 239 -8.09 3.32 -10.98
CA PRO A 239 -7.63 4.70 -10.81
C PRO A 239 -8.65 5.56 -10.03
N THR A 240 -9.90 5.10 -9.91
CA THR A 240 -10.95 5.75 -9.12
C THR A 240 -10.95 5.35 -7.65
N ALA A 241 -10.16 4.36 -7.25
CA ALA A 241 -10.03 3.97 -5.85
C ALA A 241 -9.54 5.17 -5.02
N ASN A 242 -10.15 5.37 -3.86
CA ASN A 242 -9.84 6.50 -2.99
C ASN A 242 -9.10 6.03 -1.75
N ILE A 243 -7.78 6.24 -1.73
CA ILE A 243 -6.91 5.88 -0.60
C ILE A 243 -6.47 7.16 0.11
N LEU A 244 -6.92 7.33 1.34
CA LEU A 244 -6.64 8.52 2.15
C LEU A 244 -5.65 8.20 3.28
N ASN A 245 -4.73 9.13 3.50
CA ASN A 245 -3.81 9.03 4.63
C ASN A 245 -4.46 9.57 5.91
N GLY A 246 -4.28 8.86 7.02
CA GLY A 246 -4.70 9.29 8.34
C GLY A 246 -5.01 8.14 9.29
N ASN A 247 -5.02 8.45 10.58
CA ASN A 247 -5.40 7.50 11.62
C ASN A 247 -6.93 7.33 11.64
N THR A 248 -7.40 6.18 11.23
CA THR A 248 -8.83 5.85 11.13
C THR A 248 -9.61 6.01 12.43
N LEU A 249 -8.99 5.70 13.56
CA LEU A 249 -9.67 5.83 14.85
C LEU A 249 -9.76 7.29 15.29
N PHE A 250 -8.67 8.05 15.14
CA PHE A 250 -8.61 9.44 15.54
C PHE A 250 -9.27 10.40 14.56
N ASP A 251 -9.04 10.20 13.26
CA ASP A 251 -9.50 11.08 12.19
C ASP A 251 -10.02 10.26 10.99
N PRO A 252 -11.19 9.64 11.13
CA PRO A 252 -11.82 8.95 10.00
C PRO A 252 -12.08 9.93 8.86
N LYS A 253 -11.55 9.62 7.67
CA LYS A 253 -11.66 10.48 6.50
C LYS A 253 -12.96 10.28 5.74
N PHE A 254 -13.53 9.08 5.76
CA PHE A 254 -14.73 8.74 5.02
C PHE A 254 -15.99 8.99 5.86
N LYS A 255 -16.68 10.08 5.55
CA LYS A 255 -17.85 10.57 6.28
C LYS A 255 -18.96 10.97 5.32
N ASP A 256 -20.19 10.78 5.75
CA ASP A 256 -21.40 11.36 5.15
C ASP A 256 -22.00 12.33 6.18
N GLY A 257 -21.64 13.61 6.05
CA GLY A 257 -21.93 14.65 7.03
C GLY A 257 -21.21 14.35 8.37
N GLU A 258 -22.00 14.27 9.45
CA GLU A 258 -21.49 13.98 10.81
C GLU A 258 -21.36 12.49 11.14
N ARG A 259 -21.64 11.58 10.20
CA ARG A 259 -21.60 10.15 10.39
C ARG A 259 -20.46 9.50 9.60
N LEU A 260 -20.03 8.33 10.05
CA LEU A 260 -19.18 7.47 9.22
C LEU A 260 -19.96 7.07 7.97
N ARG A 261 -19.26 7.06 6.82
CA ARG A 261 -19.78 6.45 5.60
C ARG A 261 -19.96 4.96 5.80
N THR A 262 -21.01 4.40 5.20
CA THR A 262 -21.29 2.96 5.31
C THR A 262 -21.15 2.23 3.98
N TYR A 263 -20.72 0.98 4.04
CA TYR A 263 -20.28 0.19 2.89
C TYR A 263 -21.01 -1.15 2.81
N ASP A 264 -21.09 -1.69 1.58
CA ASP A 264 -21.62 -3.04 1.35
C ASP A 264 -20.67 -4.11 1.87
N TYR A 265 -19.37 -3.86 1.76
CA TYR A 265 -18.31 -4.76 2.23
C TYR A 265 -17.25 -3.98 3.00
N VAL A 266 -16.87 -4.50 4.18
CA VAL A 266 -15.76 -3.96 4.96
C VAL A 266 -14.78 -5.08 5.26
N VAL A 267 -13.52 -4.87 4.91
CA VAL A 267 -12.45 -5.85 5.16
C VAL A 267 -11.31 -5.17 5.89
N ALA A 268 -10.66 -5.87 6.81
CA ALA A 268 -9.51 -5.29 7.49
C ALA A 268 -8.59 -6.35 8.09
N ASN A 269 -7.30 -6.04 8.08
CA ASN A 269 -6.29 -6.62 8.95
C ASN A 269 -5.67 -5.50 9.80
N PRO A 270 -6.33 -5.06 10.89
CA PRO A 270 -5.86 -3.95 11.69
C PRO A 270 -4.59 -4.32 12.48
N PRO A 271 -3.84 -3.33 12.97
CA PRO A 271 -2.69 -3.57 13.83
C PRO A 271 -3.14 -4.26 15.12
N PHE A 272 -2.52 -5.40 15.45
CA PHE A 272 -2.87 -6.19 16.63
C PHE A 272 -2.38 -5.53 17.92
N SER A 273 -3.23 -5.56 18.93
CA SER A 273 -2.93 -5.09 20.29
C SER A 273 -2.36 -3.67 20.32
N ASP A 274 -2.89 -2.76 19.50
CA ASP A 274 -2.49 -1.36 19.48
C ASP A 274 -2.68 -0.74 20.87
N LYS A 275 -1.56 -0.40 21.50
CA LYS A 275 -1.53 0.19 22.84
C LYS A 275 -1.83 1.69 22.85
N THR A 276 -1.85 2.31 21.68
CA THR A 276 -1.99 3.76 21.47
C THR A 276 -3.27 4.13 20.75
N TRP A 277 -4.16 3.17 20.54
CA TRP A 277 -5.38 3.31 19.74
C TRP A 277 -6.27 4.50 20.15
N SER A 278 -6.33 4.81 21.46
CA SER A 278 -7.18 5.87 22.02
C SER A 278 -6.49 7.24 22.10
N THR A 279 -5.24 7.37 21.64
CA THR A 279 -4.50 8.64 21.70
C THR A 279 -5.24 9.72 20.92
N GLY A 280 -5.60 10.81 21.60
CA GLY A 280 -6.37 11.92 21.03
C GLY A 280 -7.88 11.69 20.94
N LEU A 281 -8.39 10.51 21.34
CA LEU A 281 -9.83 10.22 21.35
C LEU A 281 -10.49 10.55 22.68
N THR A 282 -11.68 11.14 22.61
CA THR A 282 -12.62 11.23 23.75
C THR A 282 -13.60 10.08 23.61
N THR A 283 -13.26 8.92 24.21
CA THR A 283 -13.99 7.66 24.01
C THR A 283 -15.42 7.71 24.54
N ASP A 284 -15.65 8.41 25.64
CA ASP A 284 -16.98 8.50 26.28
C ASP A 284 -17.96 9.39 25.50
N SER A 285 -17.45 10.24 24.62
CA SER A 285 -18.24 11.12 23.76
C SER A 285 -17.85 11.02 22.28
N ASP A 286 -17.57 9.79 21.83
CA ASP A 286 -17.23 9.55 20.43
C ASP A 286 -18.36 9.97 19.51
N LYS A 287 -18.13 11.01 18.70
CA LYS A 287 -19.14 11.60 17.80
C LYS A 287 -19.70 10.62 16.77
N PHE A 288 -18.96 9.54 16.47
CA PHE A 288 -19.40 8.49 15.57
C PHE A 288 -20.10 7.33 16.28
N GLN A 289 -20.26 7.42 17.62
CA GLN A 289 -20.91 6.41 18.46
C GLN A 289 -20.34 4.99 18.29
N ARG A 290 -19.03 4.88 17.99
CA ARG A 290 -18.36 3.59 17.81
C ARG A 290 -18.35 2.76 19.08
N PHE A 291 -18.24 3.43 20.21
CA PHE A 291 -18.10 2.79 21.55
C PHE A 291 -19.40 2.72 22.34
N ALA A 292 -20.55 2.85 21.66
CA ALA A 292 -21.87 2.77 22.32
C ALA A 292 -22.12 1.43 23.04
N TRP A 293 -21.44 0.37 22.63
CA TRP A 293 -21.52 -0.97 23.26
C TRP A 293 -20.42 -1.24 24.28
N GLY A 294 -19.59 -0.26 24.58
CA GLY A 294 -18.50 -0.31 25.53
C GLY A 294 -17.19 0.18 24.95
N VAL A 295 -16.38 0.78 25.81
CA VAL A 295 -15.06 1.29 25.44
C VAL A 295 -14.02 0.16 25.55
N PRO A 296 -13.25 -0.11 24.51
CA PRO A 296 -12.19 -1.12 24.56
C PRO A 296 -11.12 -0.81 25.63
N PRO A 297 -10.39 -1.81 26.12
CA PRO A 297 -9.32 -1.59 27.08
C PRO A 297 -8.24 -0.63 26.57
N LYS A 298 -7.76 0.29 27.41
CA LYS A 298 -6.80 1.36 27.02
C LYS A 298 -5.54 0.90 26.29
N LYS A 299 -5.09 -0.34 26.49
CA LYS A 299 -3.87 -0.90 25.89
C LYS A 299 -4.13 -2.03 24.89
N GLN A 300 -5.38 -2.18 24.42
CA GLN A 300 -5.77 -3.21 23.46
C GLN A 300 -6.80 -2.66 22.48
N GLY A 301 -6.32 -2.21 21.31
CA GLY A 301 -7.14 -1.56 20.29
C GLY A 301 -7.94 -2.49 19.40
N ASP A 302 -7.81 -3.80 19.53
CA ASP A 302 -8.42 -4.75 18.60
C ASP A 302 -9.93 -4.54 18.45
N TYR A 303 -10.64 -4.38 19.56
CA TYR A 303 -12.08 -4.08 19.55
C TYR A 303 -12.40 -2.68 19.03
N ALA A 304 -11.49 -1.71 19.16
CA ALA A 304 -11.74 -0.37 18.63
C ALA A 304 -11.85 -0.37 17.10
N TYR A 305 -10.98 -1.11 16.43
CA TYR A 305 -11.06 -1.32 14.99
C TYR A 305 -12.30 -2.12 14.60
N LEU A 306 -12.64 -3.19 15.33
CA LEU A 306 -13.86 -3.97 15.09
C LEU A 306 -15.12 -3.11 15.21
N LEU A 307 -15.23 -2.29 16.25
CA LEU A 307 -16.36 -1.38 16.46
C LEU A 307 -16.43 -0.29 15.36
N HIS A 308 -15.30 0.20 14.89
CA HIS A 308 -15.25 1.08 13.72
C HIS A 308 -15.80 0.38 12.47
N ILE A 309 -15.35 -0.85 12.19
CA ILE A 309 -15.82 -1.67 11.06
C ILE A 309 -17.34 -1.85 11.12
N ILE A 310 -17.87 -2.22 12.27
CA ILE A 310 -19.33 -2.42 12.46
C ILE A 310 -20.10 -1.11 12.18
N ARG A 311 -19.57 0.04 12.61
CA ARG A 311 -20.20 1.35 12.34
C ARG A 311 -20.07 1.80 10.90
N ALA A 312 -19.04 1.35 10.18
CA ALA A 312 -18.83 1.64 8.76
C ALA A 312 -19.55 0.63 7.84
N MET A 313 -20.31 -0.31 8.36
CA MET A 313 -21.02 -1.32 7.59
C MET A 313 -22.50 -0.93 7.42
N LYS A 314 -23.05 -1.08 6.22
CA LYS A 314 -24.50 -0.97 5.96
C LYS A 314 -25.25 -2.06 6.73
N SER A 315 -26.53 -1.86 7.01
CA SER A 315 -27.36 -2.86 7.70
C SER A 315 -27.43 -4.22 6.99
N THR A 316 -27.26 -4.23 5.67
CA THR A 316 -27.18 -5.44 4.83
C THR A 316 -25.73 -5.79 4.45
N GLY A 317 -24.78 -5.00 4.92
CA GLY A 317 -23.37 -5.15 4.60
C GLY A 317 -22.75 -6.37 5.26
N LYS A 318 -21.59 -6.76 4.77
CA LYS A 318 -20.79 -7.86 5.31
C LYS A 318 -19.39 -7.39 5.63
N ALA A 319 -18.79 -7.95 6.67
CA ALA A 319 -17.42 -7.64 7.02
C ALA A 319 -16.59 -8.90 7.32
N ALA A 320 -15.30 -8.81 7.05
CA ALA A 320 -14.29 -9.76 7.52
C ALA A 320 -13.13 -8.99 8.13
N CYS A 321 -12.74 -9.39 9.33
CA CYS A 321 -11.66 -8.76 10.08
C CYS A 321 -10.75 -9.82 10.68
N ILE A 322 -9.43 -9.66 10.49
CA ILE A 322 -8.44 -10.50 11.17
C ILE A 322 -8.23 -9.96 12.57
N LEU A 323 -8.35 -10.81 13.55
CA LEU A 323 -8.16 -10.46 14.95
C LEU A 323 -7.28 -11.52 15.64
N PRO A 324 -6.51 -11.15 16.68
CA PRO A 324 -5.75 -12.12 17.45
C PRO A 324 -6.68 -13.05 18.22
N LEU A 325 -6.26 -14.30 18.43
CA LEU A 325 -7.07 -15.33 19.12
C LEU A 325 -7.60 -14.88 20.48
N GLY A 326 -6.85 -14.08 21.23
CA GLY A 326 -7.26 -13.55 22.53
C GLY A 326 -8.51 -12.66 22.52
N VAL A 327 -8.96 -12.21 21.35
CA VAL A 327 -10.20 -11.43 21.18
C VAL A 327 -11.43 -12.33 21.19
N GLN A 328 -11.32 -13.56 20.67
CA GLN A 328 -12.44 -14.52 20.61
C GLN A 328 -12.76 -15.14 21.96
N ILE A 329 -11.74 -15.31 22.79
CA ILE A 329 -11.88 -15.85 24.12
C ILE A 329 -11.99 -14.63 25.04
N GLY A 330 -13.23 -14.20 25.34
CA GLY A 330 -13.44 -13.32 26.48
C GLY A 330 -12.65 -13.91 27.64
N ARG A 331 -11.71 -13.13 28.21
CA ARG A 331 -10.98 -13.60 29.38
C ARG A 331 -12.02 -14.02 30.40
N ALA A 332 -12.29 -15.31 30.47
CA ALA A 332 -12.87 -15.88 31.65
C ALA A 332 -11.95 -15.45 32.78
N HIS A 333 -12.43 -14.64 33.68
CA HIS A 333 -11.73 -14.36 34.92
C HIS A 333 -11.55 -15.69 35.62
N VAL A 334 -10.34 -16.19 35.63
CA VAL A 334 -9.89 -17.18 36.57
C VAL A 334 -9.42 -16.43 37.81
#